data_0a8f8c2e964b3e1e391e0b45356bfadd
#
_entry.id   0a8f8c2e964b3e1e391e0b45356bfadd
#
_cell.length_a   1.000
_cell.length_b   1.000
_cell.length_c   1.000
_cell.angle_alpha   90.00
_cell.angle_beta   90.00
_cell.angle_gamma   90.00
#
_symmetry.space_group_name_H-M   'P 1'
#
loop_
_entity.id
_entity.type
_entity.pdbx_description
1 polymer ?
#
loop_
_entity_poly.entity_id
_entity_poly.type
_entity_poly.pdbx_seq_one_letter_code
_entity_poly.pdbx_strand_id
1 'polypeptide(L)'
;MVIKMTKLIAAALVAIMLLVTAAGCSQPAPDQYESTERNETIYKSVDGTDLGLDIFYPTQRIYSDNPTVLVIHGGGWISGTRDEFYRDFEPLITELRSRGVTVVGVSYRLAVDGRTWRDCLDDCEDALEFLIDNADSYDIDVDNIGVIGYSAGAQLALMSAVETDDQVKYCVSLSAPTVFSDSKDSKYYSEALSYYISRAFDNESQYDMYKASPIILLSRRCKTDFLIVNGSDDVIIPPAHSEAFYNEAMSFGIDAELMIVDGLTHIYPIYPDFAQLCSDIADRIIENLTD
;
A
#
# COMPACT_ATOMS: atom_id res chain seq x y z
N MET A 1 -21.79 -26.74 -13.55
CA MET A 1 -20.90 -27.36 -12.53
C MET A 1 -19.70 -26.46 -12.23
N VAL A 2 -19.10 -25.85 -13.21
CA VAL A 2 -17.96 -24.93 -13.08
C VAL A 2 -18.29 -23.68 -12.25
N ILE A 3 -19.46 -23.03 -12.47
CA ILE A 3 -19.90 -21.80 -11.75
C ILE A 3 -20.10 -22.04 -10.23
N LYS A 4 -20.44 -23.26 -9.80
CA LYS A 4 -20.56 -23.59 -8.38
C LYS A 4 -19.20 -23.82 -7.72
N MET A 5 -18.21 -24.28 -8.46
CA MET A 5 -16.86 -24.48 -7.94
C MET A 5 -16.10 -23.16 -7.75
N THR A 6 -16.24 -22.22 -8.69
CA THR A 6 -15.65 -20.88 -8.56
C THR A 6 -16.21 -20.11 -7.35
N LYS A 7 -17.53 -20.20 -7.09
CA LYS A 7 -18.13 -19.61 -5.89
C LYS A 7 -17.65 -20.23 -4.57
N LEU A 8 -17.36 -21.53 -4.58
CA LEU A 8 -16.79 -22.20 -3.40
C LEU A 8 -15.34 -21.80 -3.16
N ILE A 9 -14.58 -21.57 -4.22
CA ILE A 9 -13.16 -21.16 -4.13
C ILE A 9 -13.04 -19.71 -3.67
N ALA A 10 -13.86 -18.79 -4.19
CA ALA A 10 -13.88 -17.40 -3.74
C ALA A 10 -14.37 -17.27 -2.28
N ALA A 11 -15.40 -18.01 -1.88
CA ALA A 11 -15.84 -18.07 -0.49
C ALA A 11 -14.80 -18.71 0.44
N ALA A 12 -14.02 -19.68 -0.05
CA ALA A 12 -12.93 -20.30 0.69
C ALA A 12 -11.74 -19.35 0.84
N LEU A 13 -11.41 -18.53 -0.17
CA LEU A 13 -10.34 -17.53 -0.11
C LEU A 13 -10.70 -16.36 0.82
N VAL A 14 -11.94 -15.89 0.80
CA VAL A 14 -12.45 -14.91 1.78
C VAL A 14 -12.48 -15.53 3.19
N ALA A 15 -12.84 -16.80 3.32
CA ALA A 15 -12.81 -17.51 4.60
C ALA A 15 -11.38 -17.81 5.07
N ILE A 16 -10.41 -17.98 4.17
CA ILE A 16 -8.99 -18.15 4.52
C ILE A 16 -8.41 -16.81 4.99
N MET A 17 -8.73 -15.68 4.36
CA MET A 17 -8.37 -14.36 4.90
C MET A 17 -9.04 -14.08 6.26
N LEU A 18 -10.30 -14.48 6.46
CA LEU A 18 -10.99 -14.37 7.74
C LEU A 18 -10.54 -15.41 8.77
N LEU A 19 -10.07 -16.59 8.33
CA LEU A 19 -9.58 -17.67 9.21
C LEU A 19 -8.12 -17.49 9.63
N VAL A 20 -7.31 -16.76 8.86
CA VAL A 20 -5.96 -16.34 9.30
C VAL A 20 -6.06 -15.34 10.45
N THR A 21 -7.14 -14.55 10.51
CA THR A 21 -7.42 -13.65 11.64
C THR A 21 -8.14 -14.34 12.82
N ALA A 22 -8.78 -15.51 12.62
CA ALA A 22 -9.58 -16.18 13.64
C ALA A 22 -9.01 -17.54 14.14
N ALA A 23 -8.11 -18.16 13.40
CA ALA A 23 -7.38 -19.30 13.88
C ALA A 23 -6.22 -18.78 14.74
N GLY A 24 -6.38 -18.90 16.07
CA GLY A 24 -5.25 -18.87 17.00
C GLY A 24 -4.25 -19.97 16.65
N CYS A 25 -3.56 -19.84 15.51
CA CYS A 25 -2.24 -20.38 15.36
C CYS A 25 -1.42 -19.69 16.42
N SER A 26 -0.80 -20.45 17.30
CA SER A 26 0.26 -20.00 18.19
C SER A 26 1.15 -19.07 17.36
N GLN A 27 1.00 -17.76 17.59
CA GLN A 27 1.84 -16.76 16.96
C GLN A 27 3.29 -17.19 17.24
N PRO A 28 4.17 -17.22 16.23
CA PRO A 28 5.57 -17.05 16.55
C PRO A 28 5.63 -15.75 17.35
N ALA A 29 6.33 -15.79 18.49
CA ALA A 29 6.40 -14.72 19.44
C ALA A 29 6.65 -13.38 18.73
N PRO A 30 6.08 -12.27 19.24
CA PRO A 30 6.30 -10.91 18.72
C PRO A 30 7.77 -10.44 18.74
N ASP A 31 8.66 -11.29 19.17
CA ASP A 31 10.04 -11.00 19.60
C ASP A 31 11.05 -10.71 18.48
N GLN A 32 10.68 -10.78 17.20
CA GLN A 32 11.65 -10.50 16.13
C GLN A 32 11.66 -9.03 15.64
N TYR A 33 10.65 -8.23 15.99
CA TYR A 33 10.59 -6.81 15.66
C TYR A 33 10.72 -5.86 16.86
N GLU A 34 10.97 -6.37 18.06
CA GLU A 34 11.49 -5.59 19.18
C GLU A 34 12.98 -5.26 18.96
N SER A 35 13.30 -4.68 17.80
CA SER A 35 14.60 -4.07 17.69
C SER A 35 14.57 -2.73 18.43
N THR A 36 15.61 -2.45 19.17
CA THR A 36 15.92 -1.21 19.89
C THR A 36 15.97 0.04 18.99
N GLU A 37 15.44 -0.04 17.78
CA GLU A 37 15.54 0.93 16.69
C GLU A 37 14.18 1.39 16.16
N ARG A 38 13.05 0.93 16.73
CA ARG A 38 11.70 1.37 16.42
C ARG A 38 11.36 2.57 17.29
N ASN A 39 11.08 3.70 16.67
CA ASN A 39 10.56 4.88 17.35
C ASN A 39 9.06 5.02 17.01
N GLU A 40 8.20 4.87 18.02
CA GLU A 40 6.76 5.07 17.86
C GLU A 40 6.41 6.52 18.22
N THR A 41 5.68 7.19 17.33
CA THR A 41 5.19 8.55 17.55
C THR A 41 3.73 8.67 17.14
N ILE A 42 2.98 9.57 17.80
CA ILE A 42 1.60 9.86 17.44
C ILE A 42 1.61 11.08 16.50
N TYR A 43 1.11 10.90 15.30
CA TYR A 43 1.01 11.98 14.32
C TYR A 43 -0.36 12.70 14.34
N LYS A 44 -1.40 12.00 14.80
CA LYS A 44 -2.77 12.51 14.80
C LYS A 44 -3.56 11.93 15.96
N SER A 45 -4.38 12.76 16.60
CA SER A 45 -5.42 12.31 17.55
C SER A 45 -6.77 12.76 17.02
N VAL A 46 -7.67 11.85 16.73
CA VAL A 46 -8.98 12.11 16.12
C VAL A 46 -10.03 11.15 16.70
N ASP A 47 -11.21 11.69 17.04
CA ASP A 47 -12.33 10.92 17.60
C ASP A 47 -11.96 10.09 18.85
N GLY A 48 -11.00 10.58 19.64
CA GLY A 48 -10.51 9.89 20.84
C GLY A 48 -9.59 8.70 20.54
N THR A 49 -9.11 8.57 19.30
CA THR A 49 -8.14 7.56 18.87
C THR A 49 -6.82 8.23 18.51
N ASP A 50 -5.73 7.72 19.07
CA ASP A 50 -4.39 8.13 18.70
C ASP A 50 -3.89 7.27 17.53
N LEU A 51 -3.46 7.93 16.46
CA LEU A 51 -2.90 7.30 15.27
C LEU A 51 -1.38 7.46 15.27
N GLY A 52 -0.67 6.34 15.17
CA GLY A 52 0.77 6.28 15.32
C GLY A 52 1.53 5.98 14.04
N LEU A 53 2.76 6.45 14.04
CA LEU A 53 3.81 6.04 13.11
C LEU A 53 4.83 5.19 13.84
N ASP A 54 5.36 4.18 13.17
CA ASP A 54 6.57 3.46 13.58
C ASP A 54 7.71 3.82 12.65
N ILE A 55 8.76 4.41 13.18
CA ILE A 55 9.93 4.82 12.42
C ILE A 55 11.04 3.81 12.65
N PHE A 56 11.43 3.11 11.60
CA PHE A 56 12.55 2.18 11.56
C PHE A 56 13.72 2.83 10.84
N TYR A 57 14.70 3.26 11.59
CA TYR A 57 15.90 3.84 11.04
C TYR A 57 16.75 2.83 10.26
N PRO A 58 17.60 3.29 9.35
CA PRO A 58 18.57 2.44 8.68
C PRO A 58 19.46 1.68 9.66
N THR A 59 19.86 0.46 9.27
CA THR A 59 20.79 -0.33 10.08
C THR A 59 22.22 0.20 10.01
N GLN A 60 22.51 1.05 9.02
CA GLN A 60 23.76 1.80 8.88
C GLN A 60 23.48 3.16 8.25
N ARG A 61 24.17 4.20 8.73
CA ARG A 61 24.04 5.54 8.17
C ARG A 61 24.85 5.63 6.87
N ILE A 62 24.15 5.81 5.74
CA ILE A 62 24.74 5.94 4.41
C ILE A 62 24.64 7.40 3.94
N TYR A 63 23.53 8.06 4.26
CA TYR A 63 23.21 9.43 3.85
C TYR A 63 23.27 10.39 5.06
N SER A 64 23.41 11.70 4.80
CA SER A 64 23.34 12.75 5.84
C SER A 64 21.94 12.86 6.42
N ASP A 65 20.95 12.93 5.53
CA ASP A 65 19.54 12.83 5.82
C ASP A 65 19.01 11.61 5.06
N ASN A 66 18.13 10.84 5.66
CA ASN A 66 17.78 9.52 5.13
C ASN A 66 16.66 9.63 4.10
N PRO A 67 16.82 9.08 2.88
CA PRO A 67 15.67 8.76 2.05
C PRO A 67 14.67 7.97 2.87
N THR A 68 13.40 8.30 2.74
CA THR A 68 12.36 7.75 3.62
C THR A 68 11.20 7.18 2.84
N VAL A 69 10.69 6.04 3.25
CA VAL A 69 9.53 5.39 2.64
C VAL A 69 8.42 5.22 3.66
N LEU A 70 7.26 5.84 3.40
CA LEU A 70 6.03 5.57 4.14
C LEU A 70 5.39 4.28 3.61
N VAL A 71 5.10 3.31 4.49
CA VAL A 71 4.44 2.06 4.12
C VAL A 71 3.00 2.02 4.63
N ILE A 72 2.06 1.72 3.73
CA ILE A 72 0.61 1.74 3.98
C ILE A 72 0.07 0.31 3.83
N HIS A 73 -0.47 -0.23 4.93
CA HIS A 73 -0.96 -1.61 4.98
C HIS A 73 -2.24 -1.83 4.19
N GLY A 74 -2.47 -3.08 3.76
CA GLY A 74 -3.70 -3.53 3.13
C GLY A 74 -4.81 -3.84 4.13
N GLY A 75 -5.81 -4.62 3.68
CA GLY A 75 -6.93 -5.07 4.51
C GLY A 75 -8.30 -4.59 4.04
N GLY A 76 -8.44 -4.22 2.76
CA GLY A 76 -9.70 -3.79 2.16
C GLY A 76 -10.30 -2.55 2.81
N TRP A 77 -9.47 -1.66 3.34
CA TRP A 77 -9.81 -0.45 4.12
C TRP A 77 -10.51 -0.71 5.47
N ILE A 78 -11.02 -1.92 5.73
CA ILE A 78 -11.86 -2.27 6.89
C ILE A 78 -11.12 -3.12 7.93
N SER A 79 -9.89 -3.50 7.68
CA SER A 79 -9.03 -4.32 8.54
C SER A 79 -7.56 -4.06 8.25
N GLY A 80 -6.69 -4.73 8.99
CA GLY A 80 -5.25 -4.64 8.82
C GLY A 80 -4.59 -3.73 9.84
N THR A 81 -3.28 -3.87 9.93
CA THR A 81 -2.42 -3.09 10.80
C THR A 81 -1.05 -2.88 10.16
N ARG A 82 -0.29 -1.87 10.62
CA ARG A 82 1.10 -1.68 10.20
C ARG A 82 1.99 -2.87 10.56
N ASP A 83 1.72 -3.55 11.70
CA ASP A 83 2.48 -4.74 12.10
C ASP A 83 2.28 -5.91 11.12
N GLU A 84 1.10 -6.04 10.51
CA GLU A 84 0.86 -7.03 9.46
C GLU A 84 1.69 -6.72 8.22
N PHE A 85 1.82 -5.46 7.82
CA PHE A 85 2.70 -5.09 6.71
C PHE A 85 4.16 -5.45 7.02
N TYR A 86 4.65 -5.16 8.24
CA TYR A 86 6.03 -5.48 8.62
C TYR A 86 6.31 -6.98 8.56
N ARG A 87 5.39 -7.78 9.07
CA ARG A 87 5.51 -9.24 9.04
C ARG A 87 5.48 -9.77 7.61
N ASP A 88 4.55 -9.27 6.81
CA ASP A 88 4.29 -9.80 5.46
C ASP A 88 5.35 -9.36 4.44
N PHE A 89 5.97 -8.18 4.65
CA PHE A 89 7.01 -7.61 3.79
C PHE A 89 8.37 -7.44 4.49
N GLU A 90 8.63 -8.27 5.48
CA GLU A 90 9.90 -8.24 6.24
C GLU A 90 11.16 -8.23 5.35
N PRO A 91 11.26 -9.05 4.29
CA PRO A 91 12.45 -9.00 3.43
C PRO A 91 12.65 -7.65 2.75
N LEU A 92 11.57 -6.99 2.30
CA LEU A 92 11.63 -5.65 1.69
C LEU A 92 12.10 -4.60 2.70
N ILE A 93 11.54 -4.60 3.90
CA ILE A 93 11.89 -3.65 4.96
C ILE A 93 13.34 -3.81 5.38
N THR A 94 13.79 -5.05 5.55
CA THR A 94 15.17 -5.37 5.90
C THR A 94 16.14 -4.90 4.83
N GLU A 95 15.82 -5.13 3.56
CA GLU A 95 16.64 -4.69 2.43
C GLU A 95 16.76 -3.16 2.37
N LEU A 96 15.65 -2.44 2.45
CA LEU A 96 15.63 -0.97 2.44
C LEU A 96 16.44 -0.39 3.59
N ARG A 97 16.24 -0.86 4.82
CA ARG A 97 16.97 -0.40 6.00
C ARG A 97 18.47 -0.68 5.90
N SER A 98 18.87 -1.83 5.37
CA SER A 98 20.27 -2.19 5.17
C SER A 98 20.98 -1.27 4.16
N ARG A 99 20.21 -0.61 3.31
CA ARG A 99 20.69 0.28 2.23
C ARG A 99 20.47 1.76 2.52
N GLY A 100 20.23 2.11 3.78
CA GLY A 100 20.23 3.50 4.24
C GLY A 100 18.88 4.19 4.17
N VAL A 101 17.77 3.47 3.91
CA VAL A 101 16.42 4.02 3.84
C VAL A 101 15.73 3.90 5.20
N THR A 102 15.12 4.98 5.65
CA THR A 102 14.17 4.96 6.78
C THR A 102 12.85 4.40 6.29
N VAL A 103 12.29 3.43 7.01
CA VAL A 103 10.96 2.87 6.73
C VAL A 103 10.00 3.33 7.81
N VAL A 104 8.87 3.93 7.42
CA VAL A 104 7.87 4.44 8.33
C VAL A 104 6.55 3.76 8.08
N GLY A 105 6.02 3.05 9.07
CA GLY A 105 4.71 2.44 8.95
C GLY A 105 3.62 3.30 9.59
N VAL A 106 2.49 3.44 8.90
CA VAL A 106 1.37 4.26 9.35
C VAL A 106 0.19 3.43 9.83
N SER A 107 -0.41 3.83 10.96
CA SER A 107 -1.77 3.44 11.31
C SER A 107 -2.76 4.48 10.81
N TYR A 108 -3.81 4.06 10.15
CA TYR A 108 -4.92 4.91 9.71
C TYR A 108 -6.25 4.37 10.24
N ARG A 109 -7.26 5.22 10.37
CA ARG A 109 -8.60 4.79 10.76
C ARG A 109 -9.18 3.87 9.71
N LEU A 110 -9.75 2.76 10.14
CA LEU A 110 -10.42 1.82 9.24
C LEU A 110 -11.81 2.33 8.86
N ALA A 111 -12.26 2.00 7.66
CA ALA A 111 -13.58 2.32 7.10
C ALA A 111 -14.67 1.44 7.73
N VAL A 112 -14.86 1.59 9.04
CA VAL A 112 -15.86 0.91 9.86
C VAL A 112 -16.56 1.92 10.77
N ASP A 113 -17.68 1.57 11.34
CA ASP A 113 -18.42 2.41 12.30
C ASP A 113 -18.78 3.81 11.74
N GLY A 114 -19.20 3.86 10.47
CA GLY A 114 -19.62 5.09 9.79
C GLY A 114 -18.50 5.87 9.13
N ARG A 115 -17.26 5.37 9.20
CA ARG A 115 -16.12 5.90 8.44
C ARG A 115 -16.04 5.24 7.07
N THR A 116 -15.35 5.91 6.15
CA THR A 116 -15.19 5.46 4.76
C THR A 116 -13.71 5.42 4.36
N TRP A 117 -13.43 4.99 3.15
CA TRP A 117 -12.09 5.03 2.56
C TRP A 117 -11.45 6.44 2.57
N ARG A 118 -12.26 7.52 2.61
CA ARG A 118 -11.76 8.90 2.70
C ARG A 118 -11.09 9.17 4.03
N ASP A 119 -11.66 8.67 5.14
CA ASP A 119 -11.02 8.78 6.45
C ASP A 119 -9.66 8.06 6.46
N CYS A 120 -9.55 6.92 5.73
CA CYS A 120 -8.28 6.22 5.57
C CYS A 120 -7.27 7.05 4.78
N LEU A 121 -7.71 7.70 3.69
CA LEU A 121 -6.86 8.55 2.86
C LEU A 121 -6.39 9.79 3.62
N ASP A 122 -7.32 10.53 4.22
CA ASP A 122 -7.02 11.73 5.01
C ASP A 122 -5.96 11.45 6.09
N ASP A 123 -6.02 10.28 6.74
CA ASP A 123 -5.04 9.91 7.76
C ASP A 123 -3.66 9.59 7.15
N CYS A 124 -3.61 8.98 5.96
CA CYS A 124 -2.35 8.72 5.26
C CYS A 124 -1.68 10.03 4.78
N GLU A 125 -2.47 10.98 4.31
CA GLU A 125 -1.99 12.31 3.90
C GLU A 125 -1.49 13.11 5.10
N ASP A 126 -2.23 13.13 6.21
CA ASP A 126 -1.80 13.78 7.46
C ASP A 126 -0.50 13.16 8.00
N ALA A 127 -0.31 11.84 7.83
CA ALA A 127 0.93 11.16 8.22
C ALA A 127 2.12 11.61 7.37
N LEU A 128 1.91 11.80 6.07
CA LEU A 128 2.92 12.29 5.13
C LEU A 128 3.31 13.75 5.47
N GLU A 129 2.30 14.61 5.67
CA GLU A 129 2.50 16.00 6.09
C GLU A 129 3.27 16.07 7.42
N PHE A 130 2.89 15.24 8.40
CA PHE A 130 3.59 15.17 9.69
C PHE A 130 5.07 14.81 9.52
N LEU A 131 5.42 13.86 8.66
CA LEU A 131 6.80 13.46 8.41
C LEU A 131 7.60 14.61 7.79
N ILE A 132 7.02 15.33 6.84
CA ILE A 132 7.66 16.47 6.16
C ILE A 132 7.85 17.62 7.14
N ASP A 133 6.84 17.97 7.91
CA ASP A 133 6.89 19.08 8.89
C ASP A 133 7.88 18.83 10.03
N ASN A 134 8.18 17.56 10.32
CA ASN A 134 9.07 17.15 11.40
C ASN A 134 10.37 16.49 10.90
N ALA A 135 10.71 16.66 9.64
CA ALA A 135 11.81 15.97 8.97
C ALA A 135 13.15 16.10 9.71
N ASP A 136 13.51 17.29 10.15
CA ASP A 136 14.73 17.56 10.93
C ASP A 136 14.80 16.74 12.23
N SER A 137 13.63 16.46 12.85
CA SER A 137 13.55 15.73 14.11
C SER A 137 13.75 14.21 13.93
N TYR A 138 13.56 13.73 12.71
CA TYR A 138 13.60 12.30 12.37
C TYR A 138 14.69 11.95 11.35
N ASP A 139 15.62 12.87 11.05
CA ASP A 139 16.68 12.69 10.05
C ASP A 139 16.13 12.29 8.67
N ILE A 140 15.03 12.91 8.23
CA ILE A 140 14.33 12.63 6.95
C ILE A 140 14.80 13.61 5.88
N ASP A 141 15.13 13.07 4.70
CA ASP A 141 15.35 13.84 3.48
C ASP A 141 14.00 14.10 2.78
N VAL A 142 13.52 15.34 2.87
CA VAL A 142 12.21 15.73 2.30
C VAL A 142 12.17 15.72 0.77
N ASP A 143 13.33 15.79 0.11
CA ASP A 143 13.44 15.72 -1.34
C ASP A 143 13.42 14.26 -1.86
N ASN A 144 13.55 13.30 -0.94
CA ASN A 144 13.66 11.88 -1.24
C ASN A 144 12.66 11.04 -0.41
N ILE A 145 11.38 11.39 -0.51
CA ILE A 145 10.27 10.66 0.11
C ILE A 145 9.60 9.74 -0.91
N GLY A 146 9.46 8.47 -0.54
CA GLY A 146 8.68 7.48 -1.26
C GLY A 146 7.47 6.99 -0.45
N VAL A 147 6.51 6.40 -1.15
CA VAL A 147 5.35 5.73 -0.52
C VAL A 147 5.21 4.34 -1.10
N ILE A 148 4.99 3.35 -0.24
CA ILE A 148 4.67 1.97 -0.65
C ILE A 148 3.32 1.60 -0.08
N GLY A 149 2.45 1.03 -0.88
CA GLY A 149 1.20 0.48 -0.39
C GLY A 149 0.93 -0.93 -0.90
N TYR A 150 0.14 -1.68 -0.14
CA TYR A 150 -0.30 -3.02 -0.53
C TYR A 150 -1.81 -3.10 -0.57
N SER A 151 -2.41 -3.63 -1.66
CA SER A 151 -3.86 -3.84 -1.81
C SER A 151 -4.64 -2.52 -1.61
N ALA A 152 -5.55 -2.44 -0.64
CA ALA A 152 -6.23 -1.20 -0.26
C ALA A 152 -5.22 -0.07 0.09
N GLY A 153 -4.15 -0.41 0.80
CA GLY A 153 -3.06 0.54 1.10
C GLY A 153 -2.33 1.02 -0.15
N ALA A 154 -2.27 0.23 -1.21
CA ALA A 154 -1.69 0.66 -2.48
C ALA A 154 -2.57 1.68 -3.20
N GLN A 155 -3.90 1.55 -3.09
CA GLN A 155 -4.81 2.59 -3.59
C GLN A 155 -4.63 3.90 -2.81
N LEU A 156 -4.54 3.83 -1.47
CA LEU A 156 -4.26 5.00 -0.63
C LEU A 156 -2.89 5.61 -0.98
N ALA A 157 -1.85 4.79 -1.16
CA ALA A 157 -0.51 5.24 -1.55
C ALA A 157 -0.51 6.00 -2.89
N LEU A 158 -1.18 5.46 -3.91
CA LEU A 158 -1.30 6.12 -5.21
C LEU A 158 -2.05 7.45 -5.11
N MET A 159 -3.12 7.52 -4.31
CA MET A 159 -3.88 8.75 -4.13
C MET A 159 -3.06 9.80 -3.38
N SER A 160 -2.50 9.45 -2.21
CA SER A 160 -1.66 10.37 -1.44
C SER A 160 -0.47 10.88 -2.26
N ALA A 161 0.18 10.01 -3.05
CA ALA A 161 1.33 10.41 -3.86
C ALA A 161 0.99 11.44 -4.93
N VAL A 162 -0.24 11.43 -5.48
CA VAL A 162 -0.67 12.37 -6.53
C VAL A 162 -1.30 13.63 -5.93
N GLU A 163 -1.96 13.54 -4.76
CA GLU A 163 -2.69 14.67 -4.16
C GLU A 163 -1.79 15.58 -3.31
N THR A 164 -0.60 15.12 -2.89
CA THR A 164 0.32 15.88 -2.03
C THR A 164 1.29 16.85 -2.76
N ASP A 165 0.87 17.45 -3.86
CA ASP A 165 1.57 18.56 -4.55
C ASP A 165 3.11 18.33 -4.72
N ASP A 166 3.51 17.24 -5.36
CA ASP A 166 4.92 16.90 -5.69
C ASP A 166 5.82 16.56 -4.47
N GLN A 167 5.26 16.24 -3.32
CA GLN A 167 6.04 15.88 -2.11
C GLN A 167 6.54 14.43 -2.12
N VAL A 168 5.94 13.57 -2.95
CA VAL A 168 6.34 12.17 -3.10
C VAL A 168 7.10 11.99 -4.40
N LYS A 169 8.40 11.62 -4.29
CA LYS A 169 9.26 11.40 -5.44
C LYS A 169 8.95 10.06 -6.13
N TYR A 170 8.69 9.01 -5.37
CA TYR A 170 8.49 7.67 -5.90
C TYR A 170 7.37 6.92 -5.18
N CYS A 171 6.46 6.29 -5.92
CA CYS A 171 5.37 5.53 -5.35
C CYS A 171 5.38 4.08 -5.84
N VAL A 172 5.38 3.13 -4.91
CA VAL A 172 5.30 1.69 -5.21
C VAL A 172 3.92 1.16 -4.87
N SER A 173 3.24 0.67 -5.89
CA SER A 173 1.90 0.10 -5.79
C SER A 173 1.95 -1.43 -5.89
N LEU A 174 1.63 -2.12 -4.81
CA LEU A 174 1.57 -3.58 -4.75
C LEU A 174 0.10 -4.04 -4.82
N SER A 175 -0.37 -4.45 -6.01
CA SER A 175 -1.75 -4.92 -6.26
C SER A 175 -2.83 -3.90 -5.88
N ALA A 176 -2.75 -2.65 -6.37
CA ALA A 176 -3.74 -1.62 -6.10
C ALA A 176 -5.02 -1.77 -6.93
N PRO A 177 -6.21 -1.60 -6.34
CA PRO A 177 -7.41 -1.28 -7.12
C PRO A 177 -7.35 0.18 -7.58
N THR A 178 -7.30 0.41 -8.89
CA THR A 178 -7.07 1.74 -9.50
C THR A 178 -8.26 2.30 -10.26
N VAL A 179 -9.26 1.46 -10.53
CA VAL A 179 -10.47 1.79 -11.31
C VAL A 179 -11.70 1.37 -10.54
N PHE A 180 -12.50 2.34 -10.10
CA PHE A 180 -13.82 2.13 -9.51
C PHE A 180 -14.87 2.72 -10.44
N SER A 181 -15.76 1.89 -10.96
CA SER A 181 -16.84 2.32 -11.86
C SER A 181 -18.10 1.49 -11.62
N ASP A 182 -19.25 2.01 -12.01
CA ASP A 182 -20.52 1.26 -11.97
C ASP A 182 -20.59 0.11 -12.95
N SER A 183 -19.81 0.15 -14.01
CA SER A 183 -19.77 -0.97 -14.93
C SER A 183 -19.08 -2.12 -14.21
N LYS A 184 -19.82 -3.14 -13.86
CA LYS A 184 -19.27 -4.41 -13.38
C LYS A 184 -18.54 -5.12 -14.54
N ASP A 185 -17.62 -4.40 -15.19
CA ASP A 185 -16.73 -4.99 -16.19
C ASP A 185 -15.86 -6.02 -15.47
N SER A 186 -16.02 -7.27 -15.84
CA SER A 186 -15.38 -8.41 -15.16
C SER A 186 -13.86 -8.36 -15.14
N LYS A 187 -13.23 -7.50 -15.95
CA LYS A 187 -11.78 -7.38 -15.95
C LYS A 187 -11.24 -6.56 -14.75
N TYR A 188 -12.07 -5.71 -14.15
CA TYR A 188 -11.69 -4.91 -12.97
C TYR A 188 -12.31 -5.43 -11.68
N TYR A 189 -13.36 -6.25 -11.71
CA TYR A 189 -14.08 -6.64 -10.52
C TYR A 189 -13.97 -8.14 -10.22
N SER A 190 -13.54 -8.44 -9.00
CA SER A 190 -13.67 -9.75 -8.37
C SER A 190 -14.82 -9.75 -7.36
N GLU A 191 -15.27 -10.94 -6.92
CA GLU A 191 -16.25 -11.04 -5.82
C GLU A 191 -15.64 -10.48 -4.51
N ALA A 192 -14.33 -10.70 -4.28
CA ALA A 192 -13.63 -10.21 -3.10
C ALA A 192 -13.52 -8.68 -3.09
N LEU A 193 -13.06 -8.07 -4.19
CA LEU A 193 -12.97 -6.62 -4.30
C LEU A 193 -14.35 -5.97 -4.13
N SER A 194 -15.39 -6.52 -4.76
CA SER A 194 -16.77 -6.03 -4.62
C SER A 194 -17.27 -6.08 -3.17
N TYR A 195 -16.90 -7.13 -2.42
CA TYR A 195 -17.22 -7.23 -1.00
C TYR A 195 -16.58 -6.09 -0.19
N TYR A 196 -15.28 -5.84 -0.37
CA TYR A 196 -14.58 -4.78 0.36
C TYR A 196 -15.09 -3.38 -0.01
N ILE A 197 -15.32 -3.11 -1.30
CA ILE A 197 -15.91 -1.85 -1.77
C ILE A 197 -17.27 -1.62 -1.09
N SER A 198 -18.14 -2.64 -1.03
CA SER A 198 -19.46 -2.49 -0.43
C SER A 198 -19.44 -2.17 1.07
N ARG A 199 -18.30 -2.36 1.74
CA ARG A 199 -18.10 -2.09 3.17
C ARG A 199 -17.42 -0.77 3.42
N ALA A 200 -16.38 -0.46 2.65
CA ALA A 200 -15.54 0.72 2.85
C ALA A 200 -16.15 1.99 2.24
N PHE A 201 -17.08 1.85 1.30
CA PHE A 201 -17.65 2.96 0.54
C PHE A 201 -19.09 3.30 0.95
N ASP A 202 -19.64 2.65 1.95
CA ASP A 202 -20.94 2.80 2.62
C ASP A 202 -21.95 3.76 1.96
N ASN A 203 -22.69 3.27 0.96
CA ASN A 203 -23.70 4.02 0.20
C ASN A 203 -23.18 5.26 -0.54
N GLU A 204 -21.88 5.36 -0.78
CA GLU A 204 -21.34 6.43 -1.60
C GLU A 204 -21.97 6.42 -3.00
N SER A 205 -22.18 7.62 -3.53
CA SER A 205 -22.69 7.75 -4.89
C SER A 205 -21.67 7.20 -5.91
N GLN A 206 -22.14 6.86 -7.10
CA GLN A 206 -21.31 6.51 -8.24
C GLN A 206 -20.16 7.51 -8.49
N TYR A 207 -20.46 8.78 -8.28
CA TYR A 207 -19.49 9.87 -8.41
C TYR A 207 -18.39 9.80 -7.34
N ASP A 208 -18.75 9.44 -6.12
CA ASP A 208 -17.76 9.30 -5.03
C ASP A 208 -16.89 8.05 -5.22
N MET A 209 -17.47 6.95 -5.69
CA MET A 209 -16.70 5.78 -6.11
C MET A 209 -15.73 6.11 -7.24
N TYR A 210 -16.15 6.87 -8.23
CA TYR A 210 -15.27 7.32 -9.32
C TYR A 210 -14.11 8.14 -8.76
N LYS A 211 -14.35 9.04 -7.82
CA LYS A 211 -13.30 9.85 -7.16
C LYS A 211 -12.28 9.04 -6.37
N ALA A 212 -12.63 7.84 -5.92
CA ALA A 212 -11.69 6.93 -5.25
C ALA A 212 -10.72 6.23 -6.21
N SER A 213 -10.88 6.45 -7.53
CA SER A 213 -10.04 5.82 -8.54
C SER A 213 -8.73 6.58 -8.72
N PRO A 214 -7.57 6.05 -8.31
CA PRO A 214 -6.29 6.75 -8.49
C PRO A 214 -6.02 7.18 -9.94
N ILE A 215 -6.48 6.41 -10.90
CA ILE A 215 -6.26 6.68 -12.32
C ILE A 215 -6.80 8.04 -12.77
N ILE A 216 -7.86 8.57 -12.14
CA ILE A 216 -8.44 9.87 -12.52
C ILE A 216 -7.66 11.08 -12.02
N LEU A 217 -6.77 10.87 -11.05
CA LEU A 217 -5.93 11.93 -10.49
C LEU A 217 -4.72 12.21 -11.38
N LEU A 218 -4.34 11.25 -12.23
CA LEU A 218 -3.18 11.39 -13.11
C LEU A 218 -3.33 12.57 -14.07
N SER A 219 -2.30 13.35 -14.17
CA SER A 219 -2.23 14.51 -15.07
C SER A 219 -0.77 14.81 -15.40
N ARG A 220 -0.54 15.66 -16.43
CA ARG A 220 0.81 16.12 -16.80
C ARG A 220 1.51 16.95 -15.73
N ARG A 221 0.86 17.21 -14.60
CA ARG A 221 1.45 17.93 -13.46
C ARG A 221 2.02 16.98 -12.41
N CYS A 222 1.61 15.72 -12.45
CA CYS A 222 2.16 14.72 -11.52
C CYS A 222 3.66 14.54 -11.81
N LYS A 223 4.46 14.61 -10.77
CA LYS A 223 5.93 14.44 -10.84
C LYS A 223 6.40 13.20 -10.11
N THR A 224 5.50 12.51 -9.47
CA THR A 224 5.78 11.22 -8.85
C THR A 224 6.04 10.18 -9.92
N ASP A 225 7.13 9.45 -9.79
CA ASP A 225 7.40 8.27 -10.60
C ASP A 225 6.83 7.01 -9.93
N PHE A 226 6.46 6.02 -10.73
CA PHE A 226 5.69 4.88 -10.23
C PHE A 226 6.33 3.52 -10.55
N LEU A 227 6.38 2.63 -9.55
CA LEU A 227 6.50 1.19 -9.75
C LEU A 227 5.16 0.51 -9.45
N ILE A 228 4.60 -0.16 -10.45
CA ILE A 228 3.31 -0.82 -10.34
C ILE A 228 3.53 -2.32 -10.44
N VAL A 229 3.30 -3.05 -9.34
CA VAL A 229 3.52 -4.50 -9.24
C VAL A 229 2.20 -5.20 -9.05
N ASN A 230 1.95 -6.26 -9.84
CA ASN A 230 0.78 -7.11 -9.69
C ASN A 230 1.12 -8.56 -10.05
N GLY A 231 0.40 -9.49 -9.45
CA GLY A 231 0.53 -10.89 -9.81
C GLY A 231 -0.36 -11.27 -11.01
N SER A 232 0.15 -12.11 -11.92
CA SER A 232 -0.67 -12.63 -13.03
C SER A 232 -1.86 -13.47 -12.54
N ASP A 233 -1.71 -14.11 -11.38
CA ASP A 233 -2.72 -14.97 -10.76
C ASP A 233 -3.50 -14.29 -9.62
N ASP A 234 -3.41 -12.95 -9.55
CA ASP A 234 -4.17 -12.18 -8.56
C ASP A 234 -5.67 -12.16 -8.93
N VAL A 235 -6.44 -12.96 -8.19
CA VAL A 235 -7.91 -13.09 -8.36
C VAL A 235 -8.69 -12.13 -7.46
N ILE A 236 -8.01 -11.37 -6.61
CA ILE A 236 -8.61 -10.36 -5.72
C ILE A 236 -8.56 -9.00 -6.40
N ILE A 237 -7.38 -8.57 -6.79
CA ILE A 237 -7.18 -7.35 -7.58
C ILE A 237 -6.63 -7.77 -8.96
N PRO A 238 -7.50 -7.88 -9.97
CA PRO A 238 -7.07 -8.32 -11.31
C PRO A 238 -5.95 -7.42 -11.88
N PRO A 239 -4.96 -7.98 -12.61
CA PRO A 239 -3.86 -7.22 -13.22
C PRO A 239 -4.32 -6.06 -14.12
N ALA A 240 -5.55 -6.12 -14.63
CA ALA A 240 -6.15 -5.06 -15.44
C ALA A 240 -6.16 -3.68 -14.73
N HIS A 241 -6.20 -3.65 -13.40
CA HIS A 241 -6.06 -2.42 -12.63
C HIS A 241 -4.69 -1.79 -12.82
N SER A 242 -3.64 -2.57 -12.64
CA SER A 242 -2.25 -2.16 -12.78
C SER A 242 -1.93 -1.74 -14.23
N GLU A 243 -2.39 -2.53 -15.20
CA GLU A 243 -2.24 -2.22 -16.62
C GLU A 243 -2.94 -0.90 -17.00
N ALA A 244 -4.15 -0.66 -16.46
CA ALA A 244 -4.88 0.57 -16.75
C ALA A 244 -4.17 1.80 -16.18
N PHE A 245 -3.72 1.74 -14.92
CA PHE A 245 -2.99 2.85 -14.29
C PHE A 245 -1.68 3.15 -15.02
N TYR A 246 -0.89 2.12 -15.33
CA TYR A 246 0.35 2.26 -16.09
C TYR A 246 0.12 2.94 -17.45
N ASN A 247 -0.86 2.45 -18.22
CA ASN A 247 -1.16 3.01 -19.55
C ASN A 247 -1.60 4.47 -19.46
N GLU A 248 -2.36 4.83 -18.45
CA GLU A 248 -2.79 6.22 -18.25
C GLU A 248 -1.61 7.11 -17.84
N ALA A 249 -0.75 6.67 -16.91
CA ALA A 249 0.46 7.39 -16.52
C ALA A 249 1.36 7.67 -17.73
N MET A 250 1.63 6.63 -18.53
CA MET A 250 2.41 6.75 -19.77
C MET A 250 1.76 7.73 -20.78
N SER A 251 0.42 7.79 -20.84
CA SER A 251 -0.30 8.72 -21.73
C SER A 251 -0.07 10.19 -21.37
N PHE A 252 0.18 10.48 -20.09
CA PHE A 252 0.52 11.80 -19.58
C PHE A 252 2.03 12.10 -19.63
N GLY A 253 2.87 11.10 -19.94
CA GLY A 253 4.33 11.21 -19.98
C GLY A 253 4.94 11.16 -18.57
N ILE A 254 4.24 10.55 -17.62
CA ILE A 254 4.73 10.26 -16.26
C ILE A 254 5.63 9.02 -16.35
N ASP A 255 6.76 9.02 -15.65
CA ASP A 255 7.63 7.84 -15.61
C ASP A 255 6.98 6.76 -14.75
N ALA A 256 6.83 5.58 -15.33
CA ALA A 256 6.18 4.46 -14.67
C ALA A 256 6.73 3.12 -15.18
N GLU A 257 6.97 2.19 -14.26
CA GLU A 257 7.32 0.80 -14.57
C GLU A 257 6.17 -0.12 -14.18
N LEU A 258 5.81 -1.05 -15.06
CA LEU A 258 4.81 -2.10 -14.79
C LEU A 258 5.50 -3.46 -14.67
N MET A 259 5.31 -4.11 -13.52
CA MET A 259 5.82 -5.45 -13.25
C MET A 259 4.65 -6.42 -13.02
N ILE A 260 4.28 -7.20 -14.03
CA ILE A 260 3.34 -8.31 -13.88
C ILE A 260 4.15 -9.59 -13.61
N VAL A 261 4.07 -10.07 -12.36
CA VAL A 261 4.85 -11.23 -11.88
C VAL A 261 4.10 -12.51 -12.15
N ASP A 262 4.70 -13.39 -12.95
CA ASP A 262 4.08 -14.66 -13.35
C ASP A 262 3.85 -15.60 -12.14
N GLY A 263 2.62 -16.12 -12.01
CA GLY A 263 2.23 -17.00 -10.91
C GLY A 263 2.09 -16.34 -9.54
N LEU A 264 2.39 -15.05 -9.40
CA LEU A 264 2.15 -14.34 -8.15
C LEU A 264 0.63 -14.14 -7.96
N THR A 265 0.15 -14.50 -6.77
CA THR A 265 -1.22 -14.26 -6.33
C THR A 265 -1.30 -12.97 -5.52
N HIS A 266 -2.49 -12.63 -5.00
CA HIS A 266 -2.63 -11.49 -4.08
C HIS A 266 -1.82 -11.65 -2.78
N ILE A 267 -1.49 -12.88 -2.39
CA ILE A 267 -0.77 -13.18 -1.14
C ILE A 267 0.73 -13.28 -1.46
N TYR A 268 1.42 -12.16 -1.44
CA TYR A 268 2.84 -12.03 -1.78
C TYR A 268 3.77 -12.97 -0.99
N PRO A 269 3.63 -13.12 0.36
CA PRO A 269 4.56 -13.94 1.15
C PRO A 269 4.59 -15.43 0.79
N ILE A 270 3.58 -15.93 0.09
CA ILE A 270 3.59 -17.35 -0.35
C ILE A 270 4.22 -17.55 -1.73
N TYR A 271 4.62 -16.48 -2.41
CA TYR A 271 5.30 -16.56 -3.69
C TYR A 271 6.68 -17.20 -3.53
N PRO A 272 7.06 -18.22 -4.33
CA PRO A 272 8.31 -18.95 -4.12
C PRO A 272 9.56 -18.07 -4.13
N ASP A 273 9.59 -17.06 -5.01
CA ASP A 273 10.72 -16.14 -5.17
C ASP A 273 10.47 -14.78 -4.49
N PHE A 274 9.66 -14.76 -3.41
CA PHE A 274 9.24 -13.53 -2.76
C PHE A 274 10.41 -12.67 -2.25
N ALA A 275 11.46 -13.29 -1.69
CA ALA A 275 12.63 -12.55 -1.22
C ALA A 275 13.36 -11.87 -2.39
N GLN A 276 13.47 -12.52 -3.55
CA GLN A 276 14.06 -11.92 -4.75
C GLN A 276 13.18 -10.78 -5.27
N LEU A 277 11.85 -10.95 -5.30
CA LEU A 277 10.92 -9.89 -5.68
C LEU A 277 11.06 -8.66 -4.77
N CYS A 278 11.21 -8.86 -3.45
CA CYS A 278 11.46 -7.78 -2.50
C CYS A 278 12.80 -7.06 -2.78
N SER A 279 13.85 -7.81 -3.11
CA SER A 279 15.13 -7.23 -3.50
C SER A 279 15.04 -6.42 -4.79
N ASP A 280 14.34 -6.95 -5.80
CA ASP A 280 14.13 -6.24 -7.07
C ASP A 280 13.32 -4.95 -6.89
N ILE A 281 12.33 -4.95 -6.00
CA ILE A 281 11.55 -3.75 -5.63
C ILE A 281 12.45 -2.75 -4.87
N ALA A 282 13.25 -3.23 -3.92
CA ALA A 282 14.16 -2.38 -3.17
C ALA A 282 15.20 -1.71 -4.08
N ASP A 283 15.74 -2.41 -5.07
CA ASP A 283 16.66 -1.84 -6.06
C ASP A 283 16.06 -0.61 -6.74
N ARG A 284 14.83 -0.71 -7.22
CA ARG A 284 14.12 0.40 -7.88
C ARG A 284 13.82 1.56 -6.95
N ILE A 285 13.45 1.26 -5.71
CA ILE A 285 13.21 2.30 -4.69
C ILE A 285 14.50 3.08 -4.42
N ILE A 286 15.61 2.39 -4.22
CA ILE A 286 16.90 3.02 -3.94
C ILE A 286 17.34 3.87 -5.15
N GLU A 287 17.32 3.29 -6.36
CA GLU A 287 17.69 3.99 -7.59
C GLU A 287 16.89 5.30 -7.75
N ASN A 288 15.58 5.25 -7.54
CA ASN A 288 14.72 6.42 -7.74
C ASN A 288 14.73 7.42 -6.57
N LEU A 289 15.03 6.99 -5.35
CA LEU A 289 15.10 7.92 -4.21
C LEU A 289 16.48 8.53 -4.01
N THR A 290 17.56 7.95 -4.53
CA THR A 290 18.91 8.39 -4.20
C THR A 290 19.72 8.93 -5.37
N ASP A 291 19.19 8.85 -6.60
CA ASP A 291 19.71 9.49 -7.80
C ASP A 291 19.07 10.88 -7.98
#